data_10eb6d81e2f58e4a60a9ecea565238b3
#
_entry.id   10eb6d81e2f58e4a60a9ecea565238b3
#
_cell.length_a   1.000
_cell.length_b   1.000
_cell.length_c   1.000
_cell.angle_alpha   90.00
_cell.angle_beta   90.00
_cell.angle_gamma   90.00
#
_symmetry.space_group_name_H-M   'P 1'
#
loop_
_entity.id
_entity.type
_entity.pdbx_description
1 polymer ?
#
loop_
_entity_poly.entity_id
_entity_poly.type
_entity_poly.pdbx_seq_one_letter_code
_entity_poly.pdbx_strand_id
1 'polypeptide(L)'
;MLGPGTRVTHQAMTVIGENGATVIWVGERGVRMYAFGKPLTHSSVLLQRQAALVSNTRKRLNVARQMYQMRFPGEDVSGLTMQQLRGREGARIRRVYRECSARTGVEWDKRTYDHDDFMAGSEINKALSAAHTCLYGLAHAAIVALGCSPGLGFVHVGHERSFVYDIADLYKAELSIPVAFETAATQPEDIGSAVRHNVRDAIYDLSLLKRMVKDIRTLLGESSSDDVQSVGDHVGLWDERLGEVSAGKSYADDEWGYEEW
;
A
#
# COMPACT_ATOMS: atom_id res chain seq x y z
N MET A 1 -2.92 15.96 -3.32
CA MET A 1 -2.59 15.91 -1.89
C MET A 1 -2.64 17.30 -1.32
N LEU A 2 -3.24 17.48 -0.14
CA LEU A 2 -3.38 18.76 0.57
C LEU A 2 -2.48 18.72 1.81
N GLY A 3 -1.51 19.64 1.87
CA GLY A 3 -0.60 19.76 3.01
C GLY A 3 -1.12 20.67 4.12
N PRO A 4 -0.36 20.84 5.22
CA PRO A 4 -0.72 21.71 6.32
C PRO A 4 -1.02 23.15 5.86
N GLY A 5 -2.01 23.78 6.48
CA GLY A 5 -2.45 25.13 6.15
C GLY A 5 -3.36 25.25 4.93
N THR A 6 -3.56 24.17 4.15
CA THR A 6 -4.47 24.18 2.99
C THR A 6 -5.93 24.27 3.45
N ARG A 7 -6.66 25.23 2.90
CA ARG A 7 -8.12 25.40 3.07
C ARG A 7 -8.81 25.04 1.78
N VAL A 8 -9.86 24.22 1.85
CA VAL A 8 -10.64 23.82 0.67
C VAL A 8 -12.07 24.28 0.88
N THR A 9 -12.61 24.98 -0.12
CA THR A 9 -14.01 25.41 -0.11
C THR A 9 -14.93 24.26 -0.53
N HIS A 10 -16.21 24.33 -0.16
CA HIS A 10 -17.20 23.36 -0.62
C HIS A 10 -17.26 23.30 -2.15
N GLN A 11 -17.23 24.46 -2.84
CA GLN A 11 -17.24 24.52 -4.29
C GLN A 11 -16.03 23.82 -4.92
N ALA A 12 -14.84 23.97 -4.33
CA ALA A 12 -13.64 23.24 -4.81
C ALA A 12 -13.79 21.74 -4.62
N MET A 13 -14.39 21.27 -3.50
CA MET A 13 -14.67 19.85 -3.28
C MET A 13 -15.70 19.30 -4.28
N THR A 14 -16.71 20.09 -4.64
CA THR A 14 -17.69 19.70 -5.68
C THR A 14 -16.98 19.46 -7.01
N VAL A 15 -16.16 20.42 -7.46
CA VAL A 15 -15.39 20.29 -8.72
C VAL A 15 -14.46 19.09 -8.70
N ILE A 16 -13.75 18.85 -7.58
CA ILE A 16 -12.87 17.70 -7.41
C ILE A 16 -13.67 16.39 -7.54
N GLY A 17 -14.83 16.31 -6.88
CA GLY A 17 -15.70 15.13 -6.90
C GLY A 17 -16.31 14.85 -8.27
N GLU A 18 -16.76 15.88 -8.98
CA GLU A 18 -17.34 15.78 -10.34
C GLU A 18 -16.29 15.32 -11.37
N ASN A 19 -15.03 15.71 -11.18
CA ASN A 19 -13.92 15.28 -12.05
C ASN A 19 -13.30 13.93 -11.65
N GLY A 20 -13.91 13.19 -10.75
CA GLY A 20 -13.45 11.87 -10.35
C GLY A 20 -12.11 11.87 -9.60
N ALA A 21 -11.63 13.04 -9.13
CA ALA A 21 -10.39 13.14 -8.38
C ALA A 21 -10.59 12.79 -6.92
N THR A 22 -9.55 12.24 -6.27
CA THR A 22 -9.54 12.04 -4.82
C THR A 22 -8.72 13.11 -4.12
N VAL A 23 -9.10 13.42 -2.88
CA VAL A 23 -8.38 14.33 -2.00
C VAL A 23 -7.74 13.54 -0.88
N ILE A 24 -6.47 13.80 -0.62
CA ILE A 24 -5.74 13.19 0.48
C ILE A 24 -5.12 14.30 1.31
N TRP A 25 -5.48 14.36 2.59
CA TRP A 25 -4.87 15.27 3.57
C TRP A 25 -3.60 14.61 4.10
N VAL A 26 -2.50 15.30 3.92
CA VAL A 26 -1.17 14.83 4.30
C VAL A 26 -0.49 15.79 5.26
N GLY A 27 0.45 15.29 6.03
CA GLY A 27 1.33 16.10 6.86
C GLY A 27 2.32 16.92 6.02
N GLU A 28 3.19 17.61 6.72
CA GLU A 28 4.23 18.41 6.09
C GLU A 28 5.02 17.57 5.08
N ARG A 29 5.18 18.09 3.87
CA ARG A 29 5.89 17.45 2.75
C ARG A 29 5.37 16.07 2.37
N GLY A 30 4.08 15.78 2.65
CA GLY A 30 3.46 14.51 2.28
C GLY A 30 3.83 13.32 3.17
N VAL A 31 4.46 13.53 4.32
CA VAL A 31 5.05 12.47 5.13
C VAL A 31 4.03 11.61 5.89
N ARG A 32 2.85 12.14 6.17
CA ARG A 32 1.78 11.44 6.89
C ARG A 32 0.48 11.62 6.14
N MET A 33 -0.35 10.58 6.11
CA MET A 33 -1.72 10.67 5.64
C MET A 33 -2.66 10.72 6.84
N TYR A 34 -3.55 11.71 6.87
CA TYR A 34 -4.50 11.90 7.96
C TYR A 34 -5.92 11.52 7.57
N ALA A 35 -6.31 11.84 6.32
CA ALA A 35 -7.64 11.56 5.81
C ALA A 35 -7.62 11.49 4.28
N PHE A 36 -8.60 10.84 3.72
CA PHE A 36 -8.85 10.85 2.28
C PHE A 36 -10.34 11.01 1.99
N GLY A 37 -10.64 11.52 0.80
CA GLY A 37 -12.01 11.66 0.31
C GLY A 37 -12.45 10.48 -0.55
N LYS A 38 -13.21 10.76 -1.61
CA LYS A 38 -13.68 9.77 -2.57
C LYS A 38 -12.48 9.08 -3.26
N PRO A 39 -12.46 7.75 -3.42
CA PRO A 39 -11.45 7.06 -4.22
C PRO A 39 -11.51 7.49 -5.70
N LEU A 40 -10.38 7.44 -6.42
CA LEU A 40 -10.31 7.74 -7.84
C LEU A 40 -11.15 6.76 -8.67
N THR A 41 -11.18 5.50 -8.27
CA THR A 41 -11.95 4.46 -8.97
C THR A 41 -13.42 4.47 -8.56
N HIS A 42 -14.29 4.22 -9.52
CA HIS A 42 -15.71 3.90 -9.29
C HIS A 42 -15.93 2.39 -9.16
N SER A 43 -14.89 1.57 -9.43
CA SER A 43 -14.96 0.11 -9.38
C SER A 43 -14.64 -0.41 -7.97
N SER A 44 -15.43 -1.35 -7.48
CA SER A 44 -15.16 -2.12 -6.25
C SER A 44 -14.45 -3.45 -6.50
N VAL A 45 -14.11 -3.78 -7.75
CA VAL A 45 -13.56 -5.10 -8.13
C VAL A 45 -12.31 -5.45 -7.35
N LEU A 46 -11.33 -4.52 -7.24
CA LEU A 46 -10.12 -4.78 -6.48
C LEU A 46 -10.38 -4.96 -4.98
N LEU A 47 -11.32 -4.21 -4.41
CA LEU A 47 -11.73 -4.37 -3.00
C LEU A 47 -12.35 -5.74 -2.75
N GLN A 48 -13.24 -6.19 -3.65
CA GLN A 48 -13.88 -7.51 -3.55
C GLN A 48 -12.84 -8.64 -3.69
N ARG A 49 -11.92 -8.52 -4.65
CA ARG A 49 -10.79 -9.47 -4.80
C ARG A 49 -9.91 -9.49 -3.55
N GLN A 50 -9.55 -8.32 -3.02
CA GLN A 50 -8.77 -8.20 -1.78
C GLN A 50 -9.46 -8.92 -0.62
N ALA A 51 -10.75 -8.67 -0.40
CA ALA A 51 -11.54 -9.30 0.65
C ALA A 51 -11.60 -10.82 0.48
N ALA A 52 -11.87 -11.32 -0.73
CA ALA A 52 -11.92 -12.74 -1.04
C ALA A 52 -10.56 -13.44 -0.84
N LEU A 53 -9.44 -12.76 -1.17
CA LEU A 53 -8.10 -13.30 -0.98
C LEU A 53 -7.70 -13.34 0.49
N VAL A 54 -7.98 -12.29 1.25
CA VAL A 54 -7.64 -12.19 2.69
C VAL A 54 -8.46 -13.18 3.53
N SER A 55 -9.75 -13.38 3.20
CA SER A 55 -10.66 -14.25 3.95
C SER A 55 -10.36 -15.75 3.76
N ASN A 56 -9.66 -16.14 2.70
CA ASN A 56 -9.30 -17.52 2.43
C ASN A 56 -7.83 -17.79 2.81
N THR A 57 -7.60 -18.60 3.81
CA THR A 57 -6.26 -18.88 4.36
C THR A 57 -5.24 -19.34 3.30
N ARG A 58 -5.66 -20.20 2.36
CA ARG A 58 -4.78 -20.70 1.29
C ARG A 58 -4.43 -19.59 0.29
N LYS A 59 -5.44 -18.84 -0.17
CA LYS A 59 -5.24 -17.74 -1.09
C LYS A 59 -4.38 -16.64 -0.44
N ARG A 60 -4.66 -16.31 0.82
CA ARG A 60 -3.88 -15.35 1.61
C ARG A 60 -2.40 -15.74 1.68
N LEU A 61 -2.11 -17.01 2.00
CA LEU A 61 -0.72 -17.50 2.04
C LEU A 61 -0.03 -17.39 0.67
N ASN A 62 -0.77 -17.65 -0.42
CA ASN A 62 -0.21 -17.52 -1.76
C ASN A 62 0.14 -16.05 -2.09
N VAL A 63 -0.72 -15.08 -1.74
CA VAL A 63 -0.40 -13.66 -1.91
C VAL A 63 0.80 -13.27 -1.05
N ALA A 64 0.86 -13.70 0.21
CA ALA A 64 2.03 -13.46 1.05
C ALA A 64 3.31 -14.01 0.42
N ARG A 65 3.29 -15.22 -0.14
CA ARG A 65 4.46 -15.80 -0.85
C ARG A 65 4.86 -14.95 -2.05
N GLN A 66 3.91 -14.45 -2.85
CA GLN A 66 4.20 -13.54 -3.94
C GLN A 66 4.87 -12.24 -3.45
N MET A 67 4.39 -11.66 -2.35
CA MET A 67 5.02 -10.50 -1.74
C MET A 67 6.49 -10.77 -1.34
N TYR A 68 6.74 -11.93 -0.73
CA TYR A 68 8.12 -12.32 -0.39
C TYR A 68 8.99 -12.56 -1.63
N GLN A 69 8.43 -13.15 -2.68
CA GLN A 69 9.11 -13.33 -3.96
C GLN A 69 9.47 -11.99 -4.61
N MET A 70 8.56 -11.00 -4.58
CA MET A 70 8.82 -9.65 -5.09
C MET A 70 9.94 -8.95 -4.33
N ARG A 71 9.97 -9.10 -3.00
CA ARG A 71 11.00 -8.49 -2.16
C ARG A 71 12.37 -9.15 -2.31
N PHE A 72 12.39 -10.44 -2.60
CA PHE A 72 13.62 -11.27 -2.62
C PHE A 72 13.61 -12.16 -3.87
N PRO A 73 13.81 -11.56 -5.05
CA PRO A 73 13.82 -12.31 -6.30
C PRO A 73 14.93 -13.36 -6.30
N GLY A 74 14.67 -14.48 -6.97
CA GLY A 74 15.60 -15.59 -7.08
C GLY A 74 15.51 -16.66 -6.00
N GLU A 75 14.65 -16.49 -4.99
CA GLU A 75 14.44 -17.52 -3.97
C GLU A 75 13.11 -18.27 -4.16
N ASP A 76 13.15 -19.60 -4.08
CA ASP A 76 11.92 -20.39 -4.04
C ASP A 76 11.25 -20.28 -2.67
N VAL A 77 10.06 -19.69 -2.65
CA VAL A 77 9.21 -19.52 -1.47
C VAL A 77 7.91 -20.33 -1.55
N SER A 78 7.70 -21.09 -2.63
CA SER A 78 6.43 -21.75 -2.96
C SER A 78 5.94 -22.72 -1.90
N GLY A 79 6.86 -23.47 -1.25
CA GLY A 79 6.57 -24.44 -0.20
C GLY A 79 6.57 -23.86 1.23
N LEU A 80 6.92 -22.60 1.45
CA LEU A 80 7.18 -22.08 2.78
C LEU A 80 5.89 -21.70 3.53
N THR A 81 5.89 -21.96 4.83
CA THR A 81 4.87 -21.45 5.76
C THR A 81 5.14 -19.98 6.10
N MET A 82 4.13 -19.28 6.65
CA MET A 82 4.31 -17.89 7.12
C MET A 82 5.42 -17.75 8.17
N GLN A 83 5.59 -18.74 9.05
CA GLN A 83 6.65 -18.72 10.06
C GLN A 83 8.04 -18.78 9.40
N GLN A 84 8.21 -19.66 8.40
CA GLN A 84 9.46 -19.79 7.65
C GLN A 84 9.76 -18.53 6.82
N LEU A 85 8.74 -17.95 6.17
CA LEU A 85 8.87 -16.70 5.43
C LEU A 85 9.38 -15.56 6.33
N ARG A 86 8.74 -15.34 7.48
CA ARG A 86 9.14 -14.33 8.46
C ARG A 86 10.55 -14.55 9.01
N GLY A 87 10.91 -15.81 9.27
CA GLY A 87 12.27 -16.14 9.73
C GLY A 87 13.34 -15.77 8.69
N ARG A 88 13.11 -16.11 7.43
CA ARG A 88 14.01 -15.75 6.31
C ARG A 88 14.06 -14.24 6.10
N GLU A 89 12.92 -13.57 6.15
CA GLU A 89 12.85 -12.12 6.03
C GLU A 89 13.72 -11.42 7.06
N GLY A 90 13.58 -11.77 8.33
CA GLY A 90 14.38 -11.17 9.40
C GLY A 90 15.89 -11.31 9.16
N ALA A 91 16.35 -12.44 8.63
CA ALA A 91 17.76 -12.64 8.28
C ALA A 91 18.20 -11.74 7.12
N ARG A 92 17.35 -11.62 6.07
CA ARG A 92 17.63 -10.77 4.89
C ARG A 92 17.66 -9.29 5.23
N ILE A 93 16.68 -8.82 5.97
CA ILE A 93 16.63 -7.41 6.38
C ILE A 93 17.83 -7.04 7.25
N ARG A 94 18.25 -7.93 8.20
CA ARG A 94 19.49 -7.72 8.96
C ARG A 94 20.72 -7.65 8.05
N ARG A 95 20.75 -8.41 6.96
CA ARG A 95 21.83 -8.32 5.96
C ARG A 95 21.82 -6.97 5.26
N VAL A 96 20.67 -6.50 4.79
CA VAL A 96 20.53 -5.18 4.12
C VAL A 96 21.03 -4.06 5.04
N TYR A 97 20.64 -4.06 6.31
CA TYR A 97 21.13 -3.06 7.26
C TYR A 97 22.67 -3.09 7.41
N ARG A 98 23.26 -4.29 7.54
CA ARG A 98 24.72 -4.42 7.64
C ARG A 98 25.45 -3.98 6.37
N GLU A 99 24.92 -4.32 5.22
CA GLU A 99 25.47 -3.91 3.91
C GLU A 99 25.41 -2.38 3.75
N CYS A 100 24.28 -1.75 4.11
CA CYS A 100 24.16 -0.30 4.09
C CYS A 100 25.14 0.36 5.09
N SER A 101 25.22 -0.13 6.32
CA SER A 101 26.16 0.34 7.33
C SER A 101 27.60 0.26 6.83
N ALA A 102 28.02 -0.90 6.31
CA ALA A 102 29.39 -1.10 5.78
C ALA A 102 29.70 -0.16 4.60
N ARG A 103 28.73 0.05 3.70
CA ARG A 103 28.90 0.90 2.51
C ARG A 103 28.98 2.40 2.86
N THR A 104 28.21 2.84 3.85
CA THR A 104 28.09 4.26 4.20
C THR A 104 28.98 4.69 5.35
N GLY A 105 29.53 3.74 6.11
CA GLY A 105 30.29 4.03 7.35
C GLY A 105 29.42 4.44 8.54
N VAL A 106 28.09 4.42 8.39
CA VAL A 106 27.15 4.74 9.47
C VAL A 106 27.04 3.55 10.43
N GLU A 107 27.35 3.74 11.70
CA GLU A 107 27.24 2.70 12.70
C GLU A 107 25.80 2.19 12.83
N TRP A 108 25.64 0.86 12.88
CA TRP A 108 24.36 0.19 13.02
C TRP A 108 24.42 -0.90 14.09
N ASP A 109 23.61 -0.78 15.11
CA ASP A 109 23.38 -1.81 16.12
C ASP A 109 22.02 -2.50 15.92
N LYS A 110 20.95 -1.74 16.16
CA LYS A 110 19.58 -2.26 16.08
C LYS A 110 18.57 -1.16 15.76
N ARG A 111 17.40 -1.59 15.30
CA ARG A 111 16.26 -0.72 15.15
C ARG A 111 15.69 -0.40 16.54
N THR A 112 15.80 0.86 16.95
CA THR A 112 15.11 1.41 18.10
C THR A 112 14.01 2.34 17.61
N TYR A 113 12.81 2.15 18.13
CA TYR A 113 11.67 2.97 17.79
C TYR A 113 10.89 3.27 19.07
N ASP A 114 10.78 4.54 19.40
CA ASP A 114 9.91 5.03 20.45
C ASP A 114 8.71 5.72 19.77
N HIS A 115 7.49 5.31 20.15
CA HIS A 115 6.27 5.88 19.63
C HIS A 115 6.04 7.32 20.10
N ASP A 116 6.50 7.61 21.31
CA ASP A 116 6.22 8.87 22.01
C ASP A 116 7.35 9.88 21.85
N ASP A 117 8.58 9.42 21.54
CA ASP A 117 9.72 10.29 21.33
C ASP A 117 10.53 9.95 20.06
N PHE A 118 10.16 10.60 18.95
CA PHE A 118 10.91 10.52 17.70
C PHE A 118 12.36 11.02 17.82
N MET A 119 12.64 11.90 18.77
CA MET A 119 13.95 12.53 18.94
C MET A 119 14.92 11.71 19.80
N ALA A 120 14.44 10.72 20.56
CA ALA A 120 15.27 9.90 21.44
C ALA A 120 16.19 8.88 20.73
N GLY A 121 15.97 8.62 19.44
CA GLY A 121 16.75 7.65 18.66
C GLY A 121 18.06 8.21 18.12
N SER A 122 19.01 7.30 17.77
CA SER A 122 20.19 7.67 16.99
C SER A 122 19.78 8.29 15.65
N GLU A 123 20.67 9.10 15.05
CA GLU A 123 20.40 9.79 13.77
C GLU A 123 19.96 8.84 12.66
N ILE A 124 20.57 7.67 12.58
CA ILE A 124 20.14 6.63 11.62
C ILE A 124 18.72 6.10 11.93
N ASN A 125 18.33 5.97 13.19
CA ASN A 125 16.98 5.55 13.55
C ASN A 125 15.94 6.62 13.23
N LYS A 126 16.26 7.91 13.40
CA LYS A 126 15.44 9.05 12.95
C LYS A 126 15.31 9.05 11.43
N ALA A 127 16.41 8.86 10.70
CA ALA A 127 16.44 8.76 9.24
C ALA A 127 15.53 7.64 8.72
N LEU A 128 15.67 6.44 9.29
CA LEU A 128 14.83 5.29 8.95
C LEU A 128 13.34 5.55 9.23
N SER A 129 13.01 6.19 10.35
CA SER A 129 11.62 6.52 10.69
C SER A 129 11.03 7.52 9.69
N ALA A 130 11.78 8.55 9.31
CA ALA A 130 11.36 9.50 8.29
C ALA A 130 11.16 8.84 6.92
N ALA A 131 12.12 8.02 6.48
CA ALA A 131 12.07 7.32 5.19
C ALA A 131 10.89 6.34 5.11
N HIS A 132 10.69 5.52 6.15
CA HIS A 132 9.56 4.59 6.19
C HIS A 132 8.21 5.31 6.22
N THR A 133 8.11 6.44 6.94
CA THR A 133 6.87 7.23 6.98
C THR A 133 6.49 7.81 5.61
N CYS A 134 7.48 8.27 4.81
CA CYS A 134 7.23 8.70 3.44
C CYS A 134 6.70 7.54 2.59
N LEU A 135 7.31 6.37 2.70
CA LEU A 135 6.90 5.18 1.96
C LEU A 135 5.50 4.70 2.35
N TYR A 136 5.15 4.75 3.64
CA TYR A 136 3.78 4.47 4.11
C TYR A 136 2.76 5.44 3.55
N GLY A 137 3.08 6.73 3.47
CA GLY A 137 2.21 7.74 2.87
C GLY A 137 1.93 7.46 1.40
N LEU A 138 2.96 7.11 0.62
CA LEU A 138 2.82 6.75 -0.79
C LEU A 138 1.99 5.48 -0.97
N ALA A 139 2.29 4.42 -0.21
CA ALA A 139 1.55 3.16 -0.27
C ALA A 139 0.07 3.37 0.09
N HIS A 140 -0.20 4.14 1.13
CA HIS A 140 -1.57 4.46 1.53
C HIS A 140 -2.33 5.20 0.42
N ALA A 141 -1.70 6.21 -0.20
CA ALA A 141 -2.29 6.95 -1.31
C ALA A 141 -2.61 6.03 -2.51
N ALA A 142 -1.69 5.14 -2.88
CA ALA A 142 -1.91 4.18 -3.97
C ALA A 142 -3.07 3.22 -3.67
N ILE A 143 -3.12 2.66 -2.45
CA ILE A 143 -4.17 1.72 -2.01
C ILE A 143 -5.55 2.36 -2.05
N VAL A 144 -5.71 3.56 -1.48
CA VAL A 144 -7.01 4.24 -1.45
C VAL A 144 -7.44 4.73 -2.83
N ALA A 145 -6.49 5.17 -3.69
CA ALA A 145 -6.77 5.56 -5.06
C ALA A 145 -7.31 4.39 -5.91
N LEU A 146 -6.86 3.17 -5.62
CA LEU A 146 -7.35 1.94 -6.24
C LEU A 146 -8.65 1.41 -5.63
N GLY A 147 -9.21 2.07 -4.62
CA GLY A 147 -10.41 1.65 -3.90
C GLY A 147 -10.21 0.48 -2.95
N CYS A 148 -8.97 0.05 -2.72
CA CYS A 148 -8.64 -1.04 -1.80
C CYS A 148 -8.73 -0.59 -0.34
N SER A 149 -8.91 -1.55 0.58
CA SER A 149 -8.91 -1.29 2.02
C SER A 149 -7.50 -1.26 2.58
N PRO A 150 -7.08 -0.18 3.25
CA PRO A 150 -5.78 -0.12 3.93
C PRO A 150 -5.63 -1.13 5.07
N GLY A 151 -6.74 -1.54 5.70
CA GLY A 151 -6.75 -2.45 6.84
C GLY A 151 -6.74 -3.95 6.49
N LEU A 152 -7.06 -4.34 5.24
CA LEU A 152 -7.11 -5.74 4.82
C LEU A 152 -5.73 -6.23 4.35
N GLY A 153 -4.80 -6.45 5.28
CA GLY A 153 -3.46 -6.95 5.01
C GLY A 153 -3.35 -8.46 4.90
N PHE A 154 -2.34 -8.93 4.20
CA PHE A 154 -2.03 -10.34 3.98
C PHE A 154 -1.03 -10.88 4.99
N VAL A 155 -0.02 -10.09 5.33
CA VAL A 155 1.04 -10.41 6.29
C VAL A 155 0.75 -9.73 7.63
N HIS A 156 0.52 -8.42 7.62
CA HIS A 156 0.12 -7.65 8.80
C HIS A 156 -1.38 -7.76 9.04
N VAL A 157 -1.81 -7.75 10.32
CA VAL A 157 -3.21 -7.89 10.73
C VAL A 157 -3.51 -7.03 11.96
N GLY A 158 -4.80 -6.71 12.13
CA GLY A 158 -5.30 -6.05 13.35
C GLY A 158 -5.01 -4.55 13.43
N HIS A 159 -4.51 -3.93 12.38
CA HIS A 159 -4.24 -2.50 12.33
C HIS A 159 -4.90 -1.87 11.10
N GLU A 160 -5.38 -0.63 11.22
CA GLU A 160 -6.01 0.13 10.13
C GLU A 160 -5.14 0.28 8.88
N ARG A 161 -3.82 0.14 9.02
CA ARG A 161 -2.81 0.23 7.96
C ARG A 161 -2.10 -1.10 7.66
N SER A 162 -2.73 -2.24 7.98
CA SER A 162 -2.11 -3.55 7.76
C SER A 162 -1.65 -3.75 6.32
N PHE A 163 -2.48 -3.44 5.33
CA PHE A 163 -2.13 -3.55 3.91
C PHE A 163 -1.12 -2.48 3.48
N VAL A 164 -1.15 -1.30 4.10
CA VAL A 164 -0.14 -0.25 3.85
C VAL A 164 1.26 -0.75 4.22
N TYR A 165 1.39 -1.41 5.37
CA TYR A 165 2.68 -2.00 5.77
C TYR A 165 3.11 -3.10 4.82
N ASP A 166 2.17 -3.97 4.41
CA ASP A 166 2.45 -5.04 3.45
C ASP A 166 3.03 -4.51 2.15
N ILE A 167 2.40 -3.49 1.57
CA ILE A 167 2.84 -2.89 0.30
C ILE A 167 4.14 -2.10 0.46
N ALA A 168 4.26 -1.31 1.53
CA ALA A 168 5.48 -0.56 1.78
C ALA A 168 6.70 -1.47 1.97
N ASP A 169 6.51 -2.62 2.62
CA ASP A 169 7.58 -3.58 2.86
C ASP A 169 8.21 -4.14 1.58
N LEU A 170 7.50 -4.10 0.45
CA LEU A 170 8.05 -4.50 -0.85
C LEU A 170 9.26 -3.65 -1.25
N TYR A 171 9.33 -2.41 -0.79
CA TYR A 171 10.31 -1.41 -1.27
C TYR A 171 11.30 -0.94 -0.19
N LYS A 172 11.15 -1.39 1.07
CA LYS A 172 12.04 -0.94 2.17
C LYS A 172 13.51 -1.24 1.90
N ALA A 173 13.80 -2.46 1.45
CA ALA A 173 15.17 -2.89 1.21
C ALA A 173 15.82 -2.19 0.01
N GLU A 174 15.02 -1.85 -1.01
CA GLU A 174 15.47 -1.21 -2.22
C GLU A 174 15.59 0.32 -2.07
N LEU A 175 14.68 0.95 -1.33
CA LEU A 175 14.58 2.41 -1.29
C LEU A 175 14.82 3.00 0.10
N SER A 176 13.91 2.74 1.05
CA SER A 176 13.90 3.54 2.28
C SER A 176 15.08 3.25 3.20
N ILE A 177 15.59 2.02 3.24
CA ILE A 177 16.78 1.67 4.04
C ILE A 177 18.04 2.29 3.42
N PRO A 178 18.38 2.07 2.13
CA PRO A 178 19.54 2.69 1.51
C PRO A 178 19.54 4.22 1.61
N VAL A 179 18.44 4.88 1.25
CA VAL A 179 18.34 6.34 1.30
C VAL A 179 18.55 6.89 2.73
N ALA A 180 18.01 6.20 3.75
CA ALA A 180 18.20 6.61 5.13
C ALA A 180 19.68 6.56 5.54
N PHE A 181 20.41 5.49 5.20
CA PHE A 181 21.84 5.36 5.50
C PHE A 181 22.68 6.34 4.71
N GLU A 182 22.44 6.52 3.42
CA GLU A 182 23.15 7.48 2.57
C GLU A 182 22.96 8.90 3.05
N THR A 183 21.73 9.26 3.46
CA THR A 183 21.47 10.60 4.03
C THR A 183 22.14 10.76 5.38
N ALA A 184 22.08 9.76 6.27
CA ALA A 184 22.72 9.84 7.57
C ALA A 184 24.26 9.99 7.47
N ALA A 185 24.87 9.39 6.46
CA ALA A 185 26.32 9.53 6.22
C ALA A 185 26.73 10.98 5.90
N THR A 186 25.85 11.81 5.35
CA THR A 186 26.13 13.22 5.05
C THR A 186 26.02 14.14 6.28
N GLN A 187 25.56 13.64 7.41
CA GLN A 187 25.40 14.35 8.68
C GLN A 187 24.68 15.71 8.53
N PRO A 188 23.49 15.76 7.91
CA PRO A 188 22.78 17.01 7.71
C PRO A 188 22.29 17.60 9.03
N GLU A 189 22.15 18.92 9.12
CA GLU A 189 21.64 19.62 10.30
C GLU A 189 20.21 19.17 10.68
N ASP A 190 19.31 18.99 9.69
CA ASP A 190 17.98 18.40 9.85
C ASP A 190 17.89 17.08 9.06
N ILE A 191 18.19 15.98 9.74
CA ILE A 191 18.16 14.63 9.16
C ILE A 191 16.77 14.28 8.64
N GLY A 192 15.72 14.65 9.35
CA GLY A 192 14.35 14.36 8.95
C GLY A 192 13.95 15.08 7.67
N SER A 193 14.33 16.33 7.50
CA SER A 193 14.11 17.11 6.28
C SER A 193 14.91 16.56 5.11
N ALA A 194 16.20 16.31 5.30
CA ALA A 194 17.07 15.78 4.27
C ALA A 194 16.59 14.43 3.74
N VAL A 195 16.23 13.50 4.62
CA VAL A 195 15.68 12.18 4.24
C VAL A 195 14.39 12.32 3.44
N ARG A 196 13.47 13.18 3.85
CA ARG A 196 12.22 13.37 3.11
C ARG A 196 12.45 13.87 1.67
N HIS A 197 13.42 14.77 1.47
CA HIS A 197 13.80 15.23 0.14
C HIS A 197 14.40 14.08 -0.69
N ASN A 198 15.37 13.36 -0.15
CA ASN A 198 16.05 12.29 -0.85
C ASN A 198 15.11 11.12 -1.18
N VAL A 199 14.20 10.77 -0.26
CA VAL A 199 13.16 9.74 -0.53
C VAL A 199 12.20 10.21 -1.63
N ARG A 200 11.77 11.47 -1.64
CA ARG A 200 10.91 12.02 -2.69
C ARG A 200 11.59 11.90 -4.06
N ASP A 201 12.87 12.28 -4.13
CA ASP A 201 13.62 12.24 -5.38
C ASP A 201 13.81 10.80 -5.85
N ALA A 202 14.17 9.88 -4.96
CA ALA A 202 14.26 8.45 -5.28
C ALA A 202 12.90 7.83 -5.71
N ILE A 203 11.78 8.24 -5.11
CA ILE A 203 10.43 7.81 -5.54
C ILE A 203 10.17 8.25 -6.98
N TYR A 204 10.56 9.46 -7.34
CA TYR A 204 10.39 10.00 -8.69
C TYR A 204 11.27 9.26 -9.70
N ASP A 205 12.56 9.14 -9.42
CA ASP A 205 13.56 8.51 -10.29
C ASP A 205 13.22 7.04 -10.58
N LEU A 206 12.75 6.30 -9.58
CA LEU A 206 12.32 4.91 -9.70
C LEU A 206 10.90 4.74 -10.28
N SER A 207 10.20 5.84 -10.56
CA SER A 207 8.76 5.79 -10.93
C SER A 207 7.93 4.93 -9.97
N LEU A 208 8.23 5.01 -8.66
CA LEU A 208 7.77 4.05 -7.66
C LEU A 208 6.25 3.98 -7.55
N LEU A 209 5.55 5.12 -7.64
CA LEU A 209 4.09 5.12 -7.58
C LEU A 209 3.46 4.26 -8.68
N LYS A 210 3.96 4.40 -9.92
CA LYS A 210 3.48 3.60 -11.07
C LYS A 210 3.74 2.12 -10.85
N ARG A 211 4.92 1.77 -10.36
CA ARG A 211 5.32 0.40 -10.03
C ARG A 211 4.45 -0.17 -8.92
N MET A 212 4.21 0.58 -7.86
CA MET A 212 3.37 0.19 -6.72
C MET A 212 1.92 -0.10 -7.14
N VAL A 213 1.34 0.73 -7.98
CA VAL A 213 0.00 0.50 -8.55
C VAL A 213 -0.04 -0.82 -9.33
N LYS A 214 0.97 -1.07 -10.19
CA LYS A 214 1.07 -2.32 -10.95
C LYS A 214 1.22 -3.53 -10.01
N ASP A 215 2.07 -3.43 -8.98
CA ASP A 215 2.33 -4.52 -8.05
C ASP A 215 1.09 -4.86 -7.21
N ILE A 216 0.33 -3.84 -6.74
CA ILE A 216 -0.95 -4.05 -6.05
C ILE A 216 -1.93 -4.80 -6.95
N ARG A 217 -2.11 -4.38 -8.21
CA ARG A 217 -3.00 -5.04 -9.17
C ARG A 217 -2.58 -6.49 -9.40
N THR A 218 -1.30 -6.75 -9.61
CA THR A 218 -0.75 -8.10 -9.78
C THR A 218 -1.02 -8.99 -8.57
N LEU A 219 -0.77 -8.50 -7.35
CA LEU A 219 -1.02 -9.23 -6.10
C LEU A 219 -2.50 -9.58 -5.89
N LEU A 220 -3.41 -8.72 -6.38
CA LEU A 220 -4.85 -8.94 -6.29
C LEU A 220 -5.40 -9.72 -7.49
N GLY A 221 -4.53 -10.25 -8.38
CA GLY A 221 -4.89 -11.13 -9.48
C GLY A 221 -5.50 -10.41 -10.68
N GLU A 222 -5.18 -9.13 -10.88
CA GLU A 222 -5.52 -8.42 -12.11
C GLU A 222 -4.44 -8.72 -13.15
N SER A 223 -4.82 -9.31 -14.29
CA SER A 223 -3.91 -9.51 -15.41
C SER A 223 -3.76 -8.23 -16.21
N SER A 224 -2.60 -8.07 -16.89
CA SER A 224 -2.35 -6.92 -17.76
C SER A 224 -3.31 -6.83 -18.98
N SER A 225 -4.14 -7.85 -19.19
CA SER A 225 -5.20 -7.88 -20.20
C SER A 225 -6.54 -7.35 -19.69
N ASP A 226 -6.69 -7.15 -18.37
CA ASP A 226 -7.86 -6.51 -17.76
C ASP A 226 -7.76 -4.95 -17.89
N ASP A 227 -7.02 -4.47 -18.90
CA ASP A 227 -6.94 -3.05 -19.23
C ASP A 227 -8.35 -2.48 -19.37
N VAL A 228 -8.68 -1.66 -18.36
CA VAL A 228 -9.68 -0.60 -18.43
C VAL A 228 -10.83 -0.92 -19.41
N GLN A 229 -11.52 -2.04 -19.21
CA GLN A 229 -12.93 -1.96 -19.46
C GLN A 229 -13.39 -0.83 -18.52
N SER A 230 -13.68 0.31 -19.12
CA SER A 230 -14.44 1.35 -18.47
C SER A 230 -15.59 0.61 -17.79
N VAL A 231 -15.46 0.36 -16.48
CA VAL A 231 -16.59 -0.07 -15.69
C VAL A 231 -17.52 1.13 -15.84
N GLY A 232 -18.39 1.04 -16.84
CA GLY A 232 -19.45 1.99 -17.02
C GLY A 232 -20.15 2.12 -15.67
N ASP A 233 -20.84 3.19 -15.45
CA ASP A 233 -21.60 3.52 -14.24
C ASP A 233 -22.75 2.48 -14.03
N HIS A 234 -22.46 1.21 -14.29
CA HIS A 234 -23.40 0.10 -14.20
C HIS A 234 -23.33 -0.53 -12.82
N VAL A 235 -24.42 -0.41 -12.10
CA VAL A 235 -24.63 -1.14 -10.85
C VAL A 235 -25.19 -2.51 -11.23
N GLY A 236 -24.43 -3.58 -10.93
CA GLY A 236 -24.94 -4.96 -10.98
C GLY A 236 -25.69 -5.30 -9.70
N LEU A 237 -26.69 -6.17 -9.82
CA LEU A 237 -27.37 -6.78 -8.68
C LEU A 237 -26.78 -8.17 -8.42
N TRP A 238 -26.70 -8.54 -7.15
CA TRP A 238 -26.24 -9.88 -6.79
C TRP A 238 -27.41 -10.88 -6.76
N ASP A 239 -27.21 -12.01 -7.39
CA ASP A 239 -28.10 -13.15 -7.37
C ASP A 239 -27.36 -14.39 -6.86
N GLU A 240 -27.97 -15.18 -6.00
CA GLU A 240 -27.35 -16.35 -5.36
C GLU A 240 -27.02 -17.49 -6.32
N ARG A 241 -27.69 -17.57 -7.48
CA ARG A 241 -27.49 -18.63 -8.49
C ARG A 241 -26.68 -18.15 -9.68
N LEU A 242 -26.93 -16.89 -10.13
CA LEU A 242 -26.35 -16.35 -11.35
C LEU A 242 -25.12 -15.47 -11.07
N GLY A 243 -24.86 -15.08 -9.82
CA GLY A 243 -23.82 -14.14 -9.46
C GLY A 243 -24.23 -12.70 -9.70
N GLU A 244 -23.51 -11.98 -10.57
CA GLU A 244 -23.84 -10.61 -10.92
C GLU A 244 -24.81 -10.58 -12.12
N VAL A 245 -25.93 -9.88 -11.98
CA VAL A 245 -26.93 -9.64 -13.01
C VAL A 245 -27.11 -8.15 -13.26
N SER A 246 -27.49 -7.77 -14.46
CA SER A 246 -27.70 -6.36 -14.82
C SER A 246 -28.83 -5.74 -14.02
N ALA A 247 -28.61 -4.54 -13.48
CA ALA A 247 -29.67 -3.75 -12.86
C ALA A 247 -30.76 -3.39 -13.89
N GLY A 248 -32.01 -3.43 -13.47
CA GLY A 248 -33.17 -3.08 -14.32
C GLY A 248 -33.77 -4.25 -15.11
N LYS A 249 -33.32 -5.48 -14.91
CA LYS A 249 -34.01 -6.64 -15.44
C LYS A 249 -35.35 -6.83 -14.73
N SER A 250 -36.45 -6.86 -15.47
CA SER A 250 -37.77 -7.22 -14.94
C SER A 250 -37.85 -8.73 -14.73
N TYR A 251 -38.12 -9.17 -13.52
CA TYR A 251 -38.37 -10.57 -13.20
C TYR A 251 -39.85 -10.95 -13.34
N ALA A 252 -40.68 -10.06 -13.95
CA ALA A 252 -42.10 -10.28 -14.07
C ALA A 252 -42.49 -11.40 -15.09
N ASP A 253 -41.54 -11.84 -15.92
CA ASP A 253 -41.77 -12.83 -16.96
C ASP A 253 -41.28 -14.25 -16.62
N ASP A 254 -40.62 -14.46 -15.49
CA ASP A 254 -40.27 -15.78 -15.00
C ASP A 254 -41.43 -16.27 -14.14
N GLU A 255 -42.21 -17.24 -14.62
CA GLU A 255 -43.29 -17.93 -13.94
C GLU A 255 -42.86 -18.37 -12.53
N TRP A 256 -43.27 -17.63 -11.53
CA TRP A 256 -43.31 -18.12 -10.15
C TRP A 256 -44.43 -19.16 -10.10
N GLY A 257 -44.07 -20.43 -10.25
CA GLY A 257 -44.97 -21.52 -9.89
C GLY A 257 -45.34 -21.35 -8.42
N TYR A 258 -46.55 -20.89 -8.18
CA TYR A 258 -47.16 -20.96 -6.85
C TYR A 258 -47.43 -22.42 -6.59
N GLU A 259 -46.59 -23.11 -5.81
CA GLU A 259 -46.99 -24.29 -5.11
C GLU A 259 -47.94 -23.86 -4.01
N GLU A 260 -49.22 -24.23 -4.16
CA GLU A 260 -50.25 -24.07 -3.14
C GLU A 260 -49.85 -24.88 -1.89
N TRP A 261 -49.92 -24.20 -0.75
CA TRP A 261 -49.81 -24.80 0.58
C TRP A 261 -51.17 -25.27 1.04
#